data_3ef82befc6533b7d2c7a2de5098ecf30
#
_entry.id   3ef82befc6533b7d2c7a2de5098ecf30
#
_cell.length_a   1.000
_cell.length_b   1.000
_cell.length_c   1.000
_cell.angle_alpha   90.00
_cell.angle_beta   90.00
_cell.angle_gamma   90.00
#
_symmetry.space_group_name_H-M   'P 1'
#
loop_
_entity.id
_entity.type
_entity.pdbx_description
1 polymer ?
#
loop_
_entity_poly.entity_id
_entity_poly.type
_entity_poly.pdbx_seq_one_letter_code
_entity_poly.pdbx_strand_id
1 'polypeptide(L)'
;CKPETTSVFLEVALFDTWRTAATGRKLGLNSDARYRFERGVDPESSLWGAEVATRLILDLCGGEASHVFSAGALPDWRRTVTFRPSRLVSLGGVAVPEKEIDRILSIQGYSVENKSDVDGQSTWTISIPSWRVFDVDAHGEADVVEDVLRIYGYHRIPAVSVVPYGMPAQTVTPVQRRVRLARRALAVRGMLEAVTWSFMEKGKAKLFGGATRLMTLENPITQDLNVMRPSILPNLIEAAQRNADRGHPDVALFEIGPQFAGNEPDEQRVMATGLRAGDMTGRQWLETPHAVDAFDAKADAMAALESVGAPVGSLRITTDVPAWYHPGRSGTLHLGNRLLAIFGELHPGVLKALAAKGPMTGFELFFDNLPPHKDRSGKSRTLLHPSPFQPVERDFAFVLDRATLVEKVMRAARSADKTLVSDVTVFDVYQGASIGADRKSVAISVTLQPTEKTLTDAEIEAVSEKIVAAVNKQTGGELRA
;
A
#
# COMPACT_ATOMS: atom_id res chain seq x y z
N CYS A 1 -4.69 -41.60 -19.94
CA CYS A 1 -5.57 -42.31 -20.90
C CYS A 1 -5.51 -41.60 -22.24
N LYS A 2 -5.70 -42.35 -23.34
CA LYS A 2 -5.80 -41.87 -24.73
C LYS A 2 -7.16 -42.30 -25.27
N PRO A 3 -7.63 -41.74 -26.40
CA PRO A 3 -8.90 -42.17 -27.02
C PRO A 3 -8.97 -43.69 -27.31
N GLU A 4 -7.82 -44.31 -27.57
CA GLU A 4 -7.72 -45.74 -27.90
C GLU A 4 -7.54 -46.64 -26.67
N THR A 5 -7.53 -46.11 -25.46
CA THR A 5 -7.34 -46.87 -24.23
C THR A 5 -8.56 -47.76 -23.97
N THR A 6 -8.37 -49.08 -23.95
CA THR A 6 -9.43 -50.08 -23.72
C THR A 6 -9.32 -50.78 -22.36
N SER A 7 -8.18 -50.68 -21.71
CA SER A 7 -7.95 -51.24 -20.38
C SER A 7 -7.32 -50.23 -19.45
N VAL A 8 -7.82 -50.15 -18.24
CA VAL A 8 -7.30 -49.22 -17.22
C VAL A 8 -6.99 -50.02 -15.95
N PHE A 9 -5.90 -49.62 -15.30
CA PHE A 9 -5.58 -50.07 -13.95
C PHE A 9 -5.96 -48.93 -12.98
N LEU A 10 -6.81 -49.27 -12.02
CA LEU A 10 -7.25 -48.34 -10.98
C LEU A 10 -6.49 -48.65 -9.69
N GLU A 11 -5.73 -47.67 -9.21
CA GLU A 11 -5.05 -47.71 -7.92
C GLU A 11 -5.76 -46.77 -6.95
N VAL A 12 -6.13 -47.28 -5.79
CA VAL A 12 -6.64 -46.51 -4.67
C VAL A 12 -5.83 -46.88 -3.43
N ALA A 13 -5.04 -45.98 -2.91
CA ALA A 13 -4.04 -46.25 -1.90
C ALA A 13 -4.03 -45.25 -0.75
N LEU A 14 -3.52 -45.69 0.40
CA LEU A 14 -3.17 -44.84 1.55
C LEU A 14 -1.65 -44.73 1.62
N PHE A 15 -1.14 -43.52 1.72
CA PHE A 15 0.29 -43.23 1.85
C PHE A 15 0.61 -42.61 3.19
N ASP A 16 1.81 -42.91 3.71
CA ASP A 16 2.34 -42.26 4.87
C ASP A 16 2.51 -40.74 4.61
N THR A 17 1.89 -39.93 5.46
CA THR A 17 1.83 -38.49 5.30
C THR A 17 3.20 -37.84 5.32
N TRP A 18 4.08 -38.24 6.24
CA TRP A 18 5.43 -37.70 6.39
C TRP A 18 6.34 -38.05 5.20
N ARG A 19 6.28 -39.29 4.75
CA ARG A 19 7.02 -39.73 3.56
C ARG A 19 6.55 -39.03 2.30
N THR A 20 5.24 -38.84 2.15
CA THR A 20 4.65 -38.11 1.02
C THR A 20 5.12 -36.66 1.02
N ALA A 21 5.05 -35.98 2.16
CA ALA A 21 5.51 -34.60 2.31
C ALA A 21 7.03 -34.47 2.03
N ALA A 22 7.85 -35.38 2.58
CA ALA A 22 9.30 -35.37 2.38
C ALA A 22 9.68 -35.61 0.92
N THR A 23 9.05 -36.62 0.28
CA THR A 23 9.25 -36.94 -1.12
C THR A 23 8.84 -35.79 -2.04
N GLY A 24 7.67 -35.22 -1.79
CA GLY A 24 7.19 -34.06 -2.54
C GLY A 24 8.11 -32.85 -2.48
N ARG A 25 8.64 -32.54 -1.30
CA ARG A 25 9.65 -31.47 -1.16
C ARG A 25 10.94 -31.79 -1.88
N LYS A 26 11.47 -33.02 -1.70
CA LYS A 26 12.74 -33.46 -2.30
C LYS A 26 12.70 -33.44 -3.82
N LEU A 27 11.60 -33.83 -4.43
CA LEU A 27 11.44 -33.92 -5.88
C LEU A 27 10.77 -32.68 -6.50
N GLY A 28 10.39 -31.68 -5.72
CA GLY A 28 9.68 -30.50 -6.22
C GLY A 28 8.31 -30.80 -6.80
N LEU A 29 7.67 -31.91 -6.39
CA LEU A 29 6.35 -32.29 -6.87
C LEU A 29 5.27 -31.42 -6.22
N ASN A 30 4.45 -30.80 -7.04
CA ASN A 30 3.29 -30.03 -6.59
C ASN A 30 2.05 -30.54 -7.33
N SER A 31 1.19 -31.28 -6.63
CA SER A 31 -0.03 -31.85 -7.19
C SER A 31 -1.13 -31.93 -6.14
N ASP A 32 -2.39 -31.97 -6.59
CA ASP A 32 -3.55 -32.12 -5.71
C ASP A 32 -3.51 -33.44 -4.93
N ALA A 33 -3.00 -34.48 -5.54
CA ALA A 33 -2.81 -35.78 -4.88
C ALA A 33 -1.84 -35.68 -3.72
N ARG A 34 -0.65 -35.07 -3.94
CA ARG A 34 0.31 -34.82 -2.87
C ARG A 34 -0.30 -33.94 -1.75
N TYR A 35 -0.98 -32.86 -2.12
CA TYR A 35 -1.62 -31.96 -1.16
C TYR A 35 -2.57 -32.68 -0.20
N ARG A 36 -3.32 -33.68 -0.70
CA ARG A 36 -4.25 -34.46 0.10
C ARG A 36 -3.53 -35.52 0.92
N PHE A 37 -2.67 -36.31 0.30
CA PHE A 37 -1.96 -37.40 0.96
C PHE A 37 -1.00 -36.93 2.06
N GLU A 38 -0.33 -35.79 1.87
CA GLU A 38 0.56 -35.26 2.91
C GLU A 38 -0.18 -34.72 4.15
N ARG A 39 -1.48 -34.43 4.04
CA ARG A 39 -2.35 -34.02 5.15
C ARG A 39 -3.12 -35.18 5.77
N GLY A 40 -3.14 -36.31 5.11
CA GLY A 40 -3.90 -37.48 5.47
C GLY A 40 -5.24 -37.57 4.76
N VAL A 41 -5.59 -38.78 4.36
CA VAL A 41 -6.89 -39.13 3.81
C VAL A 41 -7.54 -40.16 4.75
N ASP A 42 -8.86 -40.35 4.62
CA ASP A 42 -9.59 -41.36 5.39
C ASP A 42 -8.99 -42.77 5.16
N PRO A 43 -8.40 -43.40 6.18
CA PRO A 43 -7.79 -44.71 6.03
C PRO A 43 -8.78 -45.79 5.61
N GLU A 44 -10.07 -45.67 5.92
CA GLU A 44 -11.09 -46.64 5.51
C GLU A 44 -11.62 -46.41 4.09
N SER A 45 -11.22 -45.28 3.45
CA SER A 45 -11.75 -44.91 2.13
C SER A 45 -11.23 -45.74 0.96
N SER A 46 -10.17 -46.53 1.13
CA SER A 46 -9.49 -47.19 0.01
C SER A 46 -10.39 -48.21 -0.72
N LEU A 47 -11.11 -49.04 0.01
CA LEU A 47 -11.98 -50.06 -0.60
C LEU A 47 -13.24 -49.46 -1.23
N TRP A 48 -14.00 -48.69 -0.45
CA TRP A 48 -15.22 -48.08 -0.98
C TRP A 48 -14.91 -47.05 -2.08
N GLY A 49 -13.76 -46.34 -1.98
CA GLY A 49 -13.29 -45.44 -3.03
C GLY A 49 -12.98 -46.16 -4.34
N ALA A 50 -12.38 -47.37 -4.27
CA ALA A 50 -12.19 -48.23 -5.44
C ALA A 50 -13.53 -48.68 -6.06
N GLU A 51 -14.51 -49.05 -5.22
CA GLU A 51 -15.85 -49.42 -5.67
C GLU A 51 -16.57 -48.22 -6.34
N VAL A 52 -16.57 -47.07 -5.75
CA VAL A 52 -17.19 -45.85 -6.32
C VAL A 52 -16.53 -45.45 -7.64
N ALA A 53 -15.19 -45.43 -7.70
CA ALA A 53 -14.47 -45.13 -8.94
C ALA A 53 -14.70 -46.16 -10.05
N THR A 54 -14.72 -47.43 -9.70
CA THR A 54 -15.05 -48.50 -10.63
C THR A 54 -16.47 -48.34 -11.18
N ARG A 55 -17.44 -48.07 -10.30
CA ARG A 55 -18.83 -47.82 -10.70
C ARG A 55 -18.97 -46.66 -11.66
N LEU A 56 -18.31 -45.57 -11.38
CA LEU A 56 -18.31 -44.38 -12.25
C LEU A 56 -17.71 -44.71 -13.64
N ILE A 57 -16.61 -45.47 -13.68
CA ILE A 57 -16.00 -45.86 -14.95
C ILE A 57 -16.96 -46.73 -15.75
N LEU A 58 -17.60 -47.73 -15.13
CA LEU A 58 -18.57 -48.60 -15.79
C LEU A 58 -19.80 -47.84 -16.29
N ASP A 59 -20.30 -46.89 -15.49
CA ASP A 59 -21.48 -46.08 -15.85
C ASP A 59 -21.17 -45.10 -17.01
N LEU A 60 -19.95 -44.58 -17.09
CA LEU A 60 -19.57 -43.58 -18.10
C LEU A 60 -18.95 -44.18 -19.37
N CYS A 61 -18.21 -45.26 -19.24
CA CYS A 61 -17.42 -45.88 -20.32
C CYS A 61 -17.88 -47.29 -20.71
N GLY A 62 -18.69 -47.94 -19.88
CA GLY A 62 -19.01 -49.35 -20.04
C GLY A 62 -17.83 -50.26 -19.68
N GLY A 63 -17.91 -51.50 -20.08
CA GLY A 63 -16.84 -52.50 -19.89
C GLY A 63 -17.13 -53.48 -18.75
N GLU A 64 -16.11 -54.20 -18.33
CA GLU A 64 -16.18 -55.20 -17.27
C GLU A 64 -15.07 -54.97 -16.24
N ALA A 65 -15.40 -55.07 -14.96
CA ALA A 65 -14.44 -54.97 -13.87
C ALA A 65 -13.79 -56.33 -13.57
N SER A 66 -12.49 -56.32 -13.32
CA SER A 66 -11.77 -57.49 -12.82
C SER A 66 -11.89 -57.65 -11.30
N HIS A 67 -11.16 -58.61 -10.74
CA HIS A 67 -11.08 -58.78 -9.28
C HIS A 67 -10.32 -57.65 -8.62
N VAL A 68 -10.78 -57.25 -7.43
CA VAL A 68 -10.08 -56.29 -6.55
C VAL A 68 -8.95 -57.01 -5.82
N PHE A 69 -7.75 -56.46 -5.87
CA PHE A 69 -6.61 -56.91 -5.09
C PHE A 69 -6.35 -55.91 -3.99
N SER A 70 -6.26 -56.40 -2.76
CA SER A 70 -5.83 -55.57 -1.60
C SER A 70 -4.47 -56.01 -1.09
N ALA A 71 -3.57 -55.10 -0.83
CA ALA A 71 -2.27 -55.37 -0.26
C ALA A 71 -1.98 -54.36 0.88
N GLY A 72 -1.26 -54.81 1.92
CA GLY A 72 -0.99 -54.01 3.11
C GLY A 72 -2.03 -54.21 4.22
N ALA A 73 -1.99 -53.35 5.20
CA ALA A 73 -2.94 -53.33 6.33
C ALA A 73 -3.34 -51.90 6.63
N LEU A 74 -4.57 -51.72 7.07
CA LEU A 74 -5.03 -50.42 7.56
C LEU A 74 -4.24 -50.06 8.83
N PRO A 75 -3.76 -48.82 8.95
CA PRO A 75 -3.17 -48.35 10.20
C PRO A 75 -4.24 -48.30 11.29
N ASP A 76 -3.82 -48.43 12.54
CA ASP A 76 -4.72 -48.15 13.65
C ASP A 76 -5.02 -46.64 13.69
N TRP A 77 -6.24 -46.28 13.31
CA TRP A 77 -6.71 -44.92 13.25
C TRP A 77 -7.69 -44.57 14.38
N ARG A 78 -8.19 -45.59 15.12
CA ARG A 78 -9.20 -45.40 16.15
C ARG A 78 -8.66 -44.58 17.28
N ARG A 79 -9.37 -43.48 17.56
CA ARG A 79 -8.98 -42.49 18.56
C ARG A 79 -10.19 -42.03 19.34
N THR A 80 -9.99 -41.71 20.59
CA THR A 80 -10.99 -41.10 21.47
C THR A 80 -10.48 -39.77 21.99
N VAL A 81 -11.39 -38.85 22.23
CA VAL A 81 -11.13 -37.54 22.83
C VAL A 81 -12.01 -37.36 24.05
N THR A 82 -11.44 -36.79 25.08
CA THR A 82 -12.20 -36.30 26.23
C THR A 82 -12.72 -34.90 25.92
N PHE A 83 -14.03 -34.75 25.95
CA PHE A 83 -14.72 -33.50 25.61
C PHE A 83 -15.61 -33.04 26.78
N ARG A 84 -15.52 -31.80 27.13
CA ARG A 84 -16.35 -31.12 28.14
C ARG A 84 -17.31 -30.15 27.48
N PRO A 85 -18.63 -30.35 27.52
CA PRO A 85 -19.60 -29.42 26.93
C PRO A 85 -19.41 -27.96 27.36
N SER A 86 -18.91 -27.73 28.57
CA SER A 86 -18.56 -26.38 29.10
C SER A 86 -17.53 -25.64 28.23
N ARG A 87 -16.72 -26.36 27.43
CA ARG A 87 -15.75 -25.75 26.52
C ARG A 87 -16.42 -24.99 25.37
N LEU A 88 -17.65 -25.34 25.00
CA LEU A 88 -18.41 -24.58 24.02
C LEU A 88 -18.67 -23.15 24.51
N VAL A 89 -18.83 -22.95 25.82
CA VAL A 89 -18.94 -21.62 26.43
C VAL A 89 -17.57 -20.96 26.57
N SER A 90 -16.62 -21.66 27.22
CA SER A 90 -15.33 -21.05 27.59
C SER A 90 -14.38 -20.81 26.42
N LEU A 91 -14.44 -21.62 25.37
CA LEU A 91 -13.65 -21.47 24.13
C LEU A 91 -14.51 -20.94 22.97
N GLY A 92 -15.72 -21.45 22.84
CA GLY A 92 -16.61 -21.15 21.71
C GLY A 92 -17.51 -19.94 21.92
N GLY A 93 -17.67 -19.47 23.16
CA GLY A 93 -18.44 -18.26 23.46
C GLY A 93 -19.96 -18.42 23.45
N VAL A 94 -20.48 -19.65 23.29
CA VAL A 94 -21.92 -19.91 23.26
C VAL A 94 -22.29 -21.24 23.94
N ALA A 95 -23.38 -21.25 24.69
CA ALA A 95 -23.91 -22.47 25.27
C ALA A 95 -24.73 -23.25 24.23
N VAL A 96 -24.45 -24.53 24.08
CA VAL A 96 -25.19 -25.43 23.20
C VAL A 96 -25.86 -26.49 24.09
N PRO A 97 -27.16 -26.76 23.94
CA PRO A 97 -27.85 -27.82 24.70
C PRO A 97 -27.24 -29.19 24.43
N GLU A 98 -27.08 -30.03 25.44
CA GLU A 98 -26.43 -31.34 25.30
C GLU A 98 -27.09 -32.22 24.22
N LYS A 99 -28.43 -32.22 24.14
CA LYS A 99 -29.16 -32.92 23.09
C LYS A 99 -28.75 -32.48 21.67
N GLU A 100 -28.47 -31.20 21.51
CA GLU A 100 -28.04 -30.65 20.22
C GLU A 100 -26.57 -31.01 19.95
N ILE A 101 -25.73 -31.04 20.98
CA ILE A 101 -24.35 -31.53 20.86
C ILE A 101 -24.36 -32.99 20.39
N ASP A 102 -25.13 -33.86 21.04
CA ASP A 102 -25.28 -35.27 20.65
C ASP A 102 -25.73 -35.39 19.19
N ARG A 103 -26.76 -34.65 18.81
CA ARG A 103 -27.28 -34.69 17.44
C ARG A 103 -26.21 -34.26 16.44
N ILE A 104 -25.50 -33.18 16.70
CA ILE A 104 -24.46 -32.63 15.83
C ILE A 104 -23.31 -33.61 15.68
N LEU A 105 -22.82 -34.17 16.77
CA LEU A 105 -21.77 -35.15 16.75
C LEU A 105 -22.18 -36.41 15.98
N SER A 106 -23.38 -36.94 16.24
CA SER A 106 -23.91 -38.12 15.58
C SER A 106 -24.01 -37.96 14.05
N ILE A 107 -24.57 -36.85 13.57
CA ILE A 107 -24.69 -36.60 12.12
C ILE A 107 -23.33 -36.41 11.41
N GLN A 108 -22.31 -36.09 12.17
CA GLN A 108 -20.94 -35.98 11.66
C GLN A 108 -20.13 -37.30 11.86
N GLY A 109 -20.76 -38.37 12.30
CA GLY A 109 -20.12 -39.67 12.42
C GLY A 109 -19.32 -39.89 13.70
N TYR A 110 -19.39 -39.00 14.64
CA TYR A 110 -18.80 -39.21 15.97
C TYR A 110 -19.68 -40.13 16.81
N SER A 111 -19.06 -40.93 17.70
CA SER A 111 -19.78 -41.77 18.66
C SER A 111 -19.45 -41.31 20.08
N VAL A 112 -20.47 -41.00 20.85
CA VAL A 112 -20.33 -40.75 22.30
C VAL A 112 -20.33 -42.05 23.02
N GLU A 113 -19.18 -42.49 23.51
CA GLU A 113 -19.00 -43.79 24.17
C GLU A 113 -19.44 -43.74 25.66
N ASN A 114 -19.11 -42.65 26.33
CA ASN A 114 -19.43 -42.50 27.75
C ASN A 114 -19.67 -41.03 28.09
N LYS A 115 -20.57 -40.79 29.05
CA LYS A 115 -20.80 -39.51 29.70
C LYS A 115 -20.65 -39.71 31.22
N SER A 116 -19.77 -38.96 31.84
CA SER A 116 -19.49 -39.00 33.25
C SER A 116 -19.50 -37.59 33.85
N ASP A 117 -19.70 -37.50 35.15
CA ASP A 117 -19.45 -36.28 35.90
C ASP A 117 -18.12 -36.42 36.63
N VAL A 118 -17.19 -35.53 36.37
CA VAL A 118 -15.89 -35.49 37.02
C VAL A 118 -15.79 -34.13 37.74
N ASP A 119 -15.76 -34.18 39.04
CA ASP A 119 -15.69 -32.98 39.91
C ASP A 119 -16.82 -31.95 39.64
N GLY A 120 -18.04 -32.40 39.35
CA GLY A 120 -19.19 -31.57 39.06
C GLY A 120 -19.17 -31.00 37.62
N GLN A 121 -18.32 -31.56 36.75
CA GLN A 121 -18.22 -31.16 35.34
C GLN A 121 -18.57 -32.33 34.41
N SER A 122 -19.57 -32.13 33.54
CA SER A 122 -19.93 -33.11 32.52
C SER A 122 -18.74 -33.33 31.56
N THR A 123 -18.34 -34.58 31.43
CA THR A 123 -17.18 -35.02 30.65
C THR A 123 -17.60 -36.22 29.80
N TRP A 124 -17.35 -36.13 28.49
CA TRP A 124 -17.72 -37.11 27.49
C TRP A 124 -16.49 -37.75 26.87
N THR A 125 -16.52 -39.05 26.67
CA THR A 125 -15.55 -39.76 25.84
C THR A 125 -16.16 -39.91 24.45
N ILE A 126 -15.50 -39.35 23.45
CA ILE A 126 -16.01 -39.30 22.09
C ILE A 126 -15.04 -40.05 21.17
N SER A 127 -15.54 -41.00 20.39
CA SER A 127 -14.82 -41.69 19.34
C SER A 127 -14.88 -40.87 18.04
N ILE A 128 -13.72 -40.67 17.44
CA ILE A 128 -13.55 -39.82 16.25
C ILE A 128 -13.73 -40.67 14.99
N PRO A 129 -14.48 -40.22 13.96
CA PRO A 129 -14.64 -40.94 12.71
C PRO A 129 -13.31 -41.01 11.92
N SER A 130 -13.17 -42.05 11.12
CA SER A 130 -11.95 -42.33 10.31
C SER A 130 -11.55 -41.17 9.40
N TRP A 131 -12.53 -40.46 8.86
CA TRP A 131 -12.32 -39.37 7.91
C TRP A 131 -11.83 -38.08 8.54
N ARG A 132 -11.91 -37.95 9.89
CA ARG A 132 -11.48 -36.76 10.61
C ARG A 132 -10.05 -36.91 11.13
N VAL A 133 -9.14 -36.10 10.61
CA VAL A 133 -7.75 -36.06 11.06
C VAL A 133 -7.64 -35.00 12.15
N PHE A 134 -7.36 -35.45 13.39
CA PHE A 134 -7.16 -34.58 14.54
C PHE A 134 -5.73 -34.71 15.08
N ASP A 135 -5.19 -33.63 15.58
CA ASP A 135 -4.08 -33.68 16.51
C ASP A 135 -4.63 -33.90 17.94
N VAL A 136 -4.94 -35.18 18.21
CA VAL A 136 -5.63 -35.60 19.47
C VAL A 136 -4.83 -35.22 20.71
N ASP A 137 -3.50 -35.24 20.61
CA ASP A 137 -2.62 -35.00 21.75
C ASP A 137 -2.53 -33.53 22.12
N ALA A 138 -2.65 -32.62 21.14
CA ALA A 138 -2.49 -31.19 21.35
C ALA A 138 -3.83 -30.42 21.40
N HIS A 139 -4.81 -30.76 20.55
CA HIS A 139 -5.96 -29.89 20.30
C HIS A 139 -7.31 -30.60 20.18
N GLY A 140 -7.39 -31.92 20.39
CA GLY A 140 -8.58 -32.74 20.11
C GLY A 140 -9.90 -32.21 20.68
N GLU A 141 -9.92 -31.68 21.92
CA GLU A 141 -11.12 -31.07 22.49
C GLU A 141 -11.54 -29.78 21.76
N ALA A 142 -10.58 -28.97 21.31
CA ALA A 142 -10.84 -27.75 20.57
C ALA A 142 -11.41 -28.04 19.18
N ASP A 143 -10.94 -29.11 18.53
CA ASP A 143 -11.45 -29.56 17.23
C ASP A 143 -12.92 -30.00 17.32
N VAL A 144 -13.29 -30.71 18.42
CA VAL A 144 -14.70 -31.06 18.69
C VAL A 144 -15.55 -29.81 18.89
N VAL A 145 -15.04 -28.81 19.64
CA VAL A 145 -15.72 -27.52 19.81
C VAL A 145 -15.94 -26.85 18.45
N GLU A 146 -14.93 -26.82 17.58
CA GLU A 146 -15.04 -26.27 16.23
C GLU A 146 -16.12 -26.99 15.41
N ASP A 147 -16.10 -28.31 15.38
CA ASP A 147 -17.05 -29.10 14.61
C ASP A 147 -18.50 -28.91 15.09
N VAL A 148 -18.70 -28.83 16.41
CA VAL A 148 -20.02 -28.55 16.96
C VAL A 148 -20.49 -27.16 16.58
N LEU A 149 -19.65 -26.14 16.75
CA LEU A 149 -20.01 -24.74 16.47
C LEU A 149 -20.24 -24.48 14.99
N ARG A 150 -19.49 -25.12 14.11
CA ARG A 150 -19.64 -25.02 12.66
C ARG A 150 -21.04 -25.43 12.20
N ILE A 151 -21.59 -26.51 12.77
CA ILE A 151 -22.94 -27.00 12.44
C ILE A 151 -24.01 -26.27 13.24
N TYR A 152 -23.75 -25.92 14.52
CA TYR A 152 -24.65 -25.11 15.34
C TYR A 152 -24.88 -23.73 14.74
N GLY A 153 -23.82 -23.14 14.15
CA GLY A 153 -23.82 -21.87 13.42
C GLY A 153 -23.09 -20.76 14.17
N TYR A 154 -22.03 -20.26 13.56
CA TYR A 154 -21.22 -19.16 14.09
C TYR A 154 -22.01 -17.86 14.29
N HIS A 155 -23.09 -17.64 13.51
CA HIS A 155 -23.97 -16.48 13.68
C HIS A 155 -24.71 -16.44 15.01
N ARG A 156 -24.75 -17.57 15.76
CA ARG A 156 -25.34 -17.66 17.09
C ARG A 156 -24.37 -17.27 18.21
N ILE A 157 -23.09 -17.10 17.90
CA ILE A 157 -22.11 -16.65 18.87
C ILE A 157 -22.33 -15.16 19.11
N PRO A 158 -22.64 -14.72 20.36
CA PRO A 158 -22.88 -13.31 20.63
C PRO A 158 -21.60 -12.49 20.45
N ALA A 159 -21.71 -11.36 19.76
CA ALA A 159 -20.62 -10.42 19.68
C ALA A 159 -20.37 -9.78 21.05
N VAL A 160 -19.20 -10.03 21.62
CA VAL A 160 -18.79 -9.46 22.89
C VAL A 160 -17.71 -8.41 22.64
N SER A 161 -17.95 -7.21 23.14
CA SER A 161 -16.97 -6.13 23.04
C SER A 161 -15.75 -6.45 23.89
N VAL A 162 -14.56 -6.26 23.35
CA VAL A 162 -13.33 -6.37 24.12
C VAL A 162 -13.30 -5.23 25.14
N VAL A 163 -13.33 -5.58 26.43
CA VAL A 163 -13.16 -4.59 27.50
C VAL A 163 -11.69 -4.23 27.59
N PRO A 164 -11.27 -3.01 27.24
CA PRO A 164 -9.88 -2.63 27.34
C PRO A 164 -9.48 -2.51 28.83
N TYR A 165 -8.51 -3.29 29.25
CA TYR A 165 -7.84 -3.10 30.54
C TYR A 165 -6.95 -1.85 30.43
N GLY A 166 -7.54 -0.70 30.74
CA GLY A 166 -6.92 0.60 30.57
C GLY A 166 -7.05 1.15 29.14
N MET A 167 -7.65 2.32 29.00
CA MET A 167 -7.66 2.99 27.68
C MET A 167 -6.28 3.60 27.43
N PRO A 168 -5.63 3.31 26.31
CA PRO A 168 -4.40 4.00 25.95
C PRO A 168 -4.70 5.50 25.84
N ALA A 169 -3.84 6.33 26.39
CA ALA A 169 -3.96 7.79 26.34
C ALA A 169 -4.05 8.32 24.90
N GLN A 170 -3.53 7.56 23.94
CA GLN A 170 -3.55 7.88 22.52
C GLN A 170 -3.96 6.66 21.69
N THR A 171 -5.16 6.72 21.10
CA THR A 171 -5.71 5.63 20.28
C THR A 171 -5.17 5.64 18.82
N VAL A 172 -4.69 6.78 18.36
CA VAL A 172 -4.12 6.95 17.00
C VAL A 172 -2.76 7.61 17.13
N THR A 173 -1.73 6.94 16.66
CA THR A 173 -0.37 7.49 16.66
C THR A 173 -0.26 8.70 15.72
N PRO A 174 0.70 9.61 15.95
CA PRO A 174 0.95 10.75 15.04
C PRO A 174 1.20 10.32 13.59
N VAL A 175 1.91 9.20 13.38
CA VAL A 175 2.17 8.65 12.04
C VAL A 175 0.86 8.18 11.39
N GLN A 176 0.04 7.40 12.09
CA GLN A 176 -1.27 6.96 11.56
C GLN A 176 -2.18 8.16 11.23
N ARG A 177 -2.15 9.21 12.04
CA ARG A 177 -2.90 10.44 11.76
C ARG A 177 -2.42 11.11 10.48
N ARG A 178 -1.10 11.24 10.29
CA ARG A 178 -0.50 11.82 9.07
C ARG A 178 -0.88 11.02 7.83
N VAL A 179 -0.79 9.70 7.88
CA VAL A 179 -1.21 8.81 6.79
C VAL A 179 -2.67 9.07 6.42
N ARG A 180 -3.58 9.16 7.39
CA ARG A 180 -5.01 9.45 7.14
C ARG A 180 -5.23 10.82 6.51
N LEU A 181 -4.49 11.84 6.96
CA LEU A 181 -4.60 13.20 6.41
C LEU A 181 -4.08 13.28 4.97
N ALA A 182 -2.91 12.69 4.70
CA ALA A 182 -2.36 12.63 3.34
C ALA A 182 -3.29 11.88 2.38
N ARG A 183 -3.85 10.74 2.79
CA ARG A 183 -4.83 9.98 2.00
C ARG A 183 -6.02 10.82 1.59
N ARG A 184 -6.61 11.55 2.53
CA ARG A 184 -7.73 12.45 2.25
C ARG A 184 -7.35 13.60 1.33
N ALA A 185 -6.19 14.20 1.54
CA ALA A 185 -5.71 15.31 0.72
C ALA A 185 -5.54 14.88 -0.75
N LEU A 186 -4.94 13.72 -0.98
CA LEU A 186 -4.75 13.19 -2.33
C LEU A 186 -6.07 12.80 -2.99
N ALA A 187 -6.99 12.18 -2.25
CA ALA A 187 -8.32 11.85 -2.75
C ALA A 187 -9.12 13.10 -3.15
N VAL A 188 -9.07 14.18 -2.35
CA VAL A 188 -9.73 15.46 -2.66
C VAL A 188 -9.12 16.12 -3.91
N ARG A 189 -7.86 15.84 -4.22
CA ARG A 189 -7.21 16.29 -5.47
C ARG A 189 -7.58 15.44 -6.70
N GLY A 190 -8.57 14.56 -6.55
CA GLY A 190 -9.06 13.70 -7.65
C GLY A 190 -8.19 12.48 -7.93
N MET A 191 -7.28 12.12 -7.03
CA MET A 191 -6.48 10.91 -7.19
C MET A 191 -7.19 9.69 -6.62
N LEU A 192 -7.05 8.54 -7.28
CA LEU A 192 -7.59 7.25 -6.85
C LEU A 192 -6.53 6.46 -6.07
N GLU A 193 -6.90 5.93 -4.91
CA GLU A 193 -6.00 5.08 -4.13
C GLU A 193 -5.85 3.70 -4.77
N ALA A 194 -4.62 3.30 -4.98
CA ALA A 194 -4.24 1.96 -5.40
C ALA A 194 -3.60 1.20 -4.23
N VAL A 195 -3.77 -0.12 -4.22
CA VAL A 195 -3.06 -1.02 -3.31
C VAL A 195 -2.37 -2.06 -4.18
N THR A 196 -1.06 -2.02 -4.22
CA THR A 196 -0.25 -2.87 -5.07
C THR A 196 0.64 -3.80 -4.25
N TRP A 197 1.23 -4.80 -4.91
CA TRP A 197 2.10 -5.76 -4.24
C TRP A 197 3.39 -5.10 -3.73
N SER A 198 3.83 -5.49 -2.54
CA SER A 198 5.13 -5.09 -1.99
C SER A 198 6.32 -5.79 -2.66
N PHE A 199 6.06 -6.67 -3.61
CA PHE A 199 7.04 -7.41 -4.38
C PHE A 199 6.98 -7.01 -5.85
N MET A 200 8.11 -7.11 -6.53
CA MET A 200 8.21 -6.85 -7.97
C MET A 200 9.36 -7.64 -8.60
N GLU A 201 9.45 -7.57 -9.93
CA GLU A 201 10.54 -8.13 -10.69
C GLU A 201 11.86 -7.40 -10.43
N LYS A 202 12.95 -8.13 -10.27
CA LYS A 202 14.28 -7.61 -10.01
C LYS A 202 14.76 -6.58 -11.04
N GLY A 203 14.43 -6.78 -12.33
CA GLY A 203 14.79 -5.87 -13.40
C GLY A 203 14.16 -4.48 -13.20
N LYS A 204 12.90 -4.44 -12.80
CA LYS A 204 12.17 -3.20 -12.52
C LYS A 204 12.68 -2.51 -11.26
N ALA A 205 12.93 -3.26 -10.20
CA ALA A 205 13.46 -2.72 -8.95
C ALA A 205 14.81 -2.01 -9.14
N LYS A 206 15.68 -2.52 -10.02
CA LYS A 206 16.96 -1.90 -10.35
C LYS A 206 16.85 -0.48 -10.89
N LEU A 207 15.79 -0.19 -11.65
CA LEU A 207 15.55 1.14 -12.22
C LEU A 207 15.27 2.20 -11.14
N PHE A 208 14.87 1.76 -9.94
CA PHE A 208 14.50 2.61 -8.81
C PHE A 208 15.45 2.43 -7.61
N GLY A 209 16.70 2.09 -7.87
CA GLY A 209 17.76 2.03 -6.84
C GLY A 209 17.72 0.81 -5.94
N GLY A 210 16.89 -0.19 -6.26
CA GLY A 210 16.73 -1.42 -5.48
C GLY A 210 17.42 -2.64 -6.07
N ALA A 211 16.92 -3.83 -5.70
CA ALA A 211 17.37 -5.13 -6.15
C ALA A 211 18.75 -5.56 -5.59
N THR A 212 19.08 -5.10 -4.40
CA THR A 212 20.23 -5.65 -3.65
C THR A 212 19.97 -7.14 -3.32
N ARG A 213 21.04 -7.87 -2.96
CA ARG A 213 20.91 -9.26 -2.53
C ARG A 213 20.00 -9.40 -1.31
N LEU A 214 20.04 -8.46 -0.38
CA LEU A 214 19.25 -8.45 0.85
C LEU A 214 17.74 -8.29 0.61
N MET A 215 17.35 -7.68 -0.51
CA MET A 215 15.96 -7.48 -0.88
C MET A 215 15.40 -8.60 -1.78
N THR A 216 16.25 -9.54 -2.22
CA THR A 216 15.86 -10.65 -3.10
C THR A 216 15.33 -11.80 -2.27
N LEU A 217 14.12 -12.30 -2.61
CA LEU A 217 13.49 -13.43 -1.94
C LEU A 217 14.16 -14.73 -2.35
N GLU A 218 14.39 -15.63 -1.40
CA GLU A 218 14.96 -16.97 -1.67
C GLU A 218 13.94 -17.88 -2.36
N ASN A 219 12.66 -17.76 -1.98
CA ASN A 219 11.57 -18.62 -2.46
C ASN A 219 10.35 -17.77 -2.87
N PRO A 220 10.46 -16.97 -3.96
CA PRO A 220 9.37 -16.13 -4.40
C PRO A 220 8.18 -16.98 -4.90
N ILE A 221 6.96 -16.48 -4.73
CA ILE A 221 5.73 -17.12 -5.24
C ILE A 221 5.80 -17.26 -6.77
N THR A 222 6.28 -16.22 -7.46
CA THR A 222 6.54 -16.20 -8.90
C THR A 222 7.83 -15.45 -9.17
N GLN A 223 8.44 -15.70 -10.34
CA GLN A 223 9.68 -15.01 -10.74
C GLN A 223 9.47 -13.51 -10.96
N ASP A 224 8.25 -13.09 -11.26
CA ASP A 224 7.89 -11.68 -11.44
C ASP A 224 7.73 -10.91 -10.12
N LEU A 225 7.76 -11.62 -8.96
CA LEU A 225 7.60 -11.07 -7.62
C LEU A 225 8.76 -11.51 -6.71
N ASN A 226 9.99 -11.36 -7.20
CA ASN A 226 11.18 -11.95 -6.56
C ASN A 226 12.02 -10.95 -5.74
N VAL A 227 11.61 -9.69 -5.65
CA VAL A 227 12.32 -8.64 -4.90
C VAL A 227 11.34 -7.75 -4.16
N MET A 228 11.69 -7.32 -2.94
CA MET A 228 10.97 -6.28 -2.22
C MET A 228 11.06 -4.95 -2.97
N ARG A 229 9.95 -4.21 -3.09
CA ARG A 229 9.89 -2.94 -3.85
C ARG A 229 10.70 -1.83 -3.18
N PRO A 230 11.66 -1.19 -3.88
CA PRO A 230 12.38 -0.02 -3.37
C PRO A 230 11.56 1.27 -3.46
N SER A 231 10.60 1.32 -4.39
CA SER A 231 9.66 2.43 -4.61
C SER A 231 8.29 1.88 -5.03
N ILE A 232 7.24 2.64 -4.75
CA ILE A 232 5.86 2.36 -5.20
C ILE A 232 5.66 2.83 -6.67
N LEU A 233 6.48 3.76 -7.16
CA LEU A 233 6.34 4.32 -8.51
C LEU A 233 6.25 3.26 -9.61
N PRO A 234 7.10 2.22 -9.68
CA PRO A 234 6.98 1.18 -10.71
C PRO A 234 5.60 0.54 -10.77
N ASN A 235 5.02 0.25 -9.60
CA ASN A 235 3.70 -0.36 -9.50
C ASN A 235 2.60 0.58 -10.05
N LEU A 236 2.69 1.89 -9.73
CA LEU A 236 1.74 2.89 -10.23
C LEU A 236 1.92 3.15 -11.75
N ILE A 237 3.17 3.15 -12.26
CA ILE A 237 3.45 3.27 -13.69
C ILE A 237 2.80 2.10 -14.45
N GLU A 238 2.97 0.88 -13.98
CA GLU A 238 2.35 -0.29 -14.59
C GLU A 238 0.82 -0.26 -14.49
N ALA A 239 0.28 0.22 -13.38
CA ALA A 239 -1.15 0.39 -13.24
C ALA A 239 -1.69 1.44 -14.23
N ALA A 240 -1.01 2.57 -14.40
CA ALA A 240 -1.36 3.59 -15.36
C ALA A 240 -1.31 3.05 -16.81
N GLN A 241 -0.24 2.33 -17.16
CA GLN A 241 -0.12 1.73 -18.49
C GLN A 241 -1.25 0.71 -18.76
N ARG A 242 -1.56 -0.17 -17.78
CA ARG A 242 -2.68 -1.12 -17.93
C ARG A 242 -4.03 -0.43 -18.11
N ASN A 243 -4.25 0.74 -17.52
CA ASN A 243 -5.45 1.54 -17.75
C ASN A 243 -5.45 2.16 -19.16
N ALA A 244 -4.31 2.71 -19.59
CA ALA A 244 -4.14 3.27 -20.93
C ALA A 244 -4.40 2.22 -22.02
N ASP A 245 -3.91 0.99 -21.84
CA ASP A 245 -4.13 -0.14 -22.76
C ASP A 245 -5.62 -0.55 -22.86
N ARG A 246 -6.43 -0.15 -21.88
CA ARG A 246 -7.89 -0.36 -21.84
C ARG A 246 -8.70 0.87 -22.25
N GLY A 247 -8.05 1.89 -22.80
CA GLY A 247 -8.71 3.11 -23.27
C GLY A 247 -8.88 4.21 -22.23
N HIS A 248 -8.21 4.11 -21.07
CA HIS A 248 -8.21 5.11 -20.01
C HIS A 248 -6.79 5.70 -19.82
N PRO A 249 -6.31 6.56 -20.72
CA PRO A 249 -4.95 7.11 -20.66
C PRO A 249 -4.77 8.16 -19.54
N ASP A 250 -5.84 8.87 -19.19
CA ASP A 250 -5.80 9.95 -18.21
C ASP A 250 -6.09 9.38 -16.82
N VAL A 251 -5.04 9.18 -16.05
CA VAL A 251 -5.16 8.60 -14.72
C VAL A 251 -4.40 9.41 -13.67
N ALA A 252 -4.96 9.47 -12.47
CA ALA A 252 -4.35 10.02 -11.28
C ALA A 252 -4.42 8.98 -10.17
N LEU A 253 -3.30 8.35 -9.85
CA LEU A 253 -3.20 7.25 -8.89
C LEU A 253 -2.29 7.63 -7.73
N PHE A 254 -2.60 7.15 -6.55
CA PHE A 254 -1.68 7.21 -5.41
C PHE A 254 -1.73 5.94 -4.58
N GLU A 255 -0.69 5.69 -3.84
CA GLU A 255 -0.63 4.63 -2.84
C GLU A 255 0.12 5.13 -1.61
N ILE A 256 -0.39 4.80 -0.43
CA ILE A 256 0.33 4.99 0.82
C ILE A 256 0.66 3.63 1.40
N GLY A 257 1.91 3.26 1.34
CA GLY A 257 2.36 1.93 1.68
C GLY A 257 3.85 1.83 1.97
N PRO A 258 4.34 0.63 2.30
CA PRO A 258 5.74 0.41 2.59
C PRO A 258 6.60 0.40 1.34
N GLN A 259 7.81 0.96 1.47
CA GLN A 259 8.96 0.79 0.59
C GLN A 259 10.12 0.22 1.41
N PHE A 260 11.03 -0.48 0.76
CA PHE A 260 12.09 -1.23 1.43
C PHE A 260 13.46 -0.78 0.92
N ALA A 261 14.35 -0.46 1.87
CA ALA A 261 15.75 -0.11 1.58
C ALA A 261 16.71 -1.29 1.85
N GLY A 262 16.27 -2.25 2.65
CA GLY A 262 17.00 -3.45 3.03
C GLY A 262 16.08 -4.51 3.63
N ASN A 263 16.62 -5.41 4.44
CA ASN A 263 15.94 -6.56 5.03
C ASN A 263 15.61 -6.39 6.53
N GLU A 264 16.04 -5.30 7.15
CA GLU A 264 15.78 -5.04 8.55
C GLU A 264 14.46 -4.26 8.75
N PRO A 265 13.77 -4.40 9.90
CA PRO A 265 12.49 -3.72 10.14
C PRO A 265 12.54 -2.18 10.06
N ASP A 266 13.64 -1.57 10.43
CA ASP A 266 13.87 -0.11 10.38
C ASP A 266 14.24 0.40 8.97
N GLU A 267 14.51 -0.50 8.03
CA GLU A 267 14.71 -0.21 6.61
C GLU A 267 13.40 -0.24 5.81
N GLN A 268 12.29 -0.57 6.46
CA GLN A 268 10.94 -0.42 5.90
C GLN A 268 10.39 0.96 6.25
N ARG A 269 9.97 1.71 5.23
CA ARG A 269 9.45 3.08 5.37
C ARG A 269 8.07 3.21 4.75
N VAL A 270 7.16 3.86 5.46
CA VAL A 270 5.85 4.21 4.89
C VAL A 270 5.98 5.47 4.08
N MET A 271 5.60 5.40 2.81
CA MET A 271 5.66 6.49 1.85
C MET A 271 4.27 6.82 1.31
N ALA A 272 4.04 8.09 0.96
CA ALA A 272 2.94 8.44 0.07
C ALA A 272 3.52 8.72 -1.31
N THR A 273 3.06 7.98 -2.30
CA THR A 273 3.53 8.07 -3.68
C THR A 273 2.34 8.31 -4.59
N GLY A 274 2.45 9.28 -5.49
CA GLY A 274 1.42 9.58 -6.48
C GLY A 274 1.97 9.64 -7.88
N LEU A 275 1.09 9.37 -8.84
CA LEU A 275 1.38 9.37 -10.27
C LEU A 275 0.20 9.96 -11.03
N ARG A 276 0.49 10.82 -12.01
CA ARG A 276 -0.45 11.26 -13.04
C ARG A 276 0.08 10.90 -14.42
N ALA A 277 -0.81 10.51 -15.30
CA ALA A 277 -0.50 10.22 -16.70
C ALA A 277 -1.59 10.79 -17.61
N GLY A 278 -1.26 11.08 -18.85
CA GLY A 278 -2.18 11.64 -19.84
C GLY A 278 -2.42 13.12 -19.66
N ASP A 279 -3.66 13.55 -19.76
CA ASP A 279 -4.07 14.94 -19.60
C ASP A 279 -4.57 15.19 -18.17
N MET A 280 -4.31 16.39 -17.65
CA MET A 280 -4.74 16.82 -16.31
C MET A 280 -6.26 16.95 -16.22
N THR A 281 -6.89 17.41 -17.29
CA THR A 281 -8.34 17.52 -17.42
C THR A 281 -8.78 16.82 -18.68
N GLY A 282 -9.87 16.06 -18.62
CA GLY A 282 -10.46 15.43 -19.79
C GLY A 282 -10.93 16.45 -20.84
N ARG A 283 -11.15 16.00 -22.07
CA ARG A 283 -11.65 16.84 -23.16
C ARG A 283 -12.95 17.53 -22.76
N GLN A 284 -12.96 18.87 -22.79
CA GLN A 284 -14.09 19.70 -22.41
C GLN A 284 -14.16 20.95 -23.32
N TRP A 285 -15.28 21.66 -23.24
CA TRP A 285 -15.51 22.82 -24.10
C TRP A 285 -14.95 24.14 -23.55
N LEU A 286 -14.69 24.20 -22.23
CA LEU A 286 -14.30 25.43 -21.53
C LEU A 286 -12.78 25.65 -21.56
N GLU A 287 -12.00 24.60 -21.44
CA GLU A 287 -10.55 24.64 -21.36
C GLU A 287 -9.90 23.66 -22.34
N THR A 288 -8.76 24.01 -22.86
CA THR A 288 -7.93 23.08 -23.63
C THR A 288 -7.23 22.14 -22.66
N PRO A 289 -7.36 20.83 -22.83
CA PRO A 289 -6.61 19.87 -22.03
C PRO A 289 -5.10 20.13 -22.12
N HIS A 290 -4.39 20.03 -21.01
CA HIS A 290 -2.93 20.06 -21.01
C HIS A 290 -2.38 18.76 -20.47
N ALA A 291 -1.31 18.29 -21.05
CA ALA A 291 -0.61 17.11 -20.60
C ALA A 291 -0.03 17.36 -19.18
N VAL A 292 -0.06 16.31 -18.35
CA VAL A 292 0.50 16.38 -17.00
C VAL A 292 1.98 16.79 -17.00
N ASP A 293 2.37 17.66 -16.08
CA ASP A 293 3.72 18.17 -15.98
C ASP A 293 4.31 18.12 -14.56
N ALA A 294 5.54 18.62 -14.40
CA ALA A 294 6.23 18.63 -13.13
C ALA A 294 5.54 19.50 -12.07
N PHE A 295 4.76 20.52 -12.46
CA PHE A 295 4.07 21.41 -11.54
C PHE A 295 2.83 20.73 -10.97
N ASP A 296 2.17 19.84 -11.72
CA ASP A 296 1.07 19.02 -11.23
C ASP A 296 1.55 18.09 -10.10
N ALA A 297 2.66 17.38 -10.34
CA ALA A 297 3.27 16.53 -9.31
C ALA A 297 3.73 17.33 -8.08
N LYS A 298 4.28 18.53 -8.29
CA LYS A 298 4.65 19.45 -7.22
C LYS A 298 3.43 19.87 -6.40
N ALA A 299 2.33 20.24 -7.07
CA ALA A 299 1.11 20.65 -6.41
C ALA A 299 0.50 19.54 -5.55
N ASP A 300 0.53 18.28 -6.04
CA ASP A 300 0.09 17.12 -5.28
C ASP A 300 0.97 16.86 -4.06
N ALA A 301 2.30 16.90 -4.22
CA ALA A 301 3.25 16.75 -3.12
C ALA A 301 3.09 17.86 -2.06
N MET A 302 2.93 19.11 -2.49
CA MET A 302 2.73 20.25 -1.59
C MET A 302 1.43 20.12 -0.80
N ALA A 303 0.32 19.77 -1.45
CA ALA A 303 -0.97 19.57 -0.79
C ALA A 303 -0.92 18.42 0.25
N ALA A 304 -0.25 17.31 -0.09
CA ALA A 304 -0.04 16.22 0.86
C ALA A 304 0.81 16.67 2.05
N LEU A 305 1.92 17.39 1.83
CA LEU A 305 2.78 17.95 2.89
C LEU A 305 2.04 18.93 3.80
N GLU A 306 1.27 19.83 3.23
CA GLU A 306 0.46 20.79 3.98
C GLU A 306 -0.56 20.10 4.87
N SER A 307 -1.25 19.08 4.34
CA SER A 307 -2.26 18.30 5.07
C SER A 307 -1.71 17.61 6.32
N VAL A 308 -0.43 17.21 6.29
CA VAL A 308 0.26 16.54 7.42
C VAL A 308 0.98 17.53 8.35
N GLY A 309 0.80 18.84 8.11
CA GLY A 309 1.31 19.91 8.96
C GLY A 309 2.77 20.29 8.70
N ALA A 310 3.30 19.99 7.52
CA ALA A 310 4.60 20.50 7.11
C ALA A 310 4.53 22.03 6.83
N PRO A 311 5.55 22.81 7.20
CA PRO A 311 5.57 24.24 6.95
C PRO A 311 5.94 24.53 5.48
N VAL A 312 4.98 24.36 4.58
CA VAL A 312 5.18 24.41 3.12
C VAL A 312 5.79 25.73 2.63
N GLY A 313 5.46 26.87 3.27
CA GLY A 313 6.04 28.16 2.95
C GLY A 313 7.54 28.32 3.29
N SER A 314 8.11 27.37 4.05
CA SER A 314 9.53 27.37 4.45
C SER A 314 10.35 26.30 3.73
N LEU A 315 9.75 25.59 2.76
CA LEU A 315 10.43 24.54 2.02
C LEU A 315 11.41 25.13 1.01
N ARG A 316 12.58 24.53 0.91
CA ARG A 316 13.58 24.81 -0.10
C ARG A 316 13.46 23.80 -1.23
N ILE A 317 13.51 24.27 -2.47
CA ILE A 317 13.53 23.43 -3.67
C ILE A 317 14.97 23.24 -4.14
N THR A 318 15.34 22.01 -4.47
CA THR A 318 16.60 21.68 -5.15
C THR A 318 16.33 20.79 -6.36
N THR A 319 17.31 20.65 -7.24
CA THR A 319 17.22 19.87 -8.50
C THR A 319 17.97 18.54 -8.41
N ASP A 320 18.48 18.18 -7.24
CA ASP A 320 19.15 16.90 -7.01
C ASP A 320 18.08 15.81 -6.81
N VAL A 321 17.85 15.03 -7.87
CA VAL A 321 16.78 14.01 -7.93
C VAL A 321 17.39 12.66 -8.33
N PRO A 322 16.72 11.55 -7.92
CA PRO A 322 17.09 10.21 -8.37
C PRO A 322 16.96 10.05 -9.89
N ALA A 323 17.74 9.12 -10.46
CA ALA A 323 17.85 8.90 -11.90
C ALA A 323 16.53 8.48 -12.61
N TRP A 324 15.53 8.07 -11.87
CA TRP A 324 14.21 7.74 -12.43
C TRP A 324 13.31 8.96 -12.65
N TYR A 325 13.73 10.13 -12.22
CA TYR A 325 13.11 11.41 -12.58
C TYR A 325 13.87 12.11 -13.70
N HIS A 326 13.18 12.96 -14.46
CA HIS A 326 13.78 13.77 -15.51
C HIS A 326 14.66 14.87 -14.90
N PRO A 327 15.95 14.99 -15.25
CA PRO A 327 16.89 15.89 -14.57
C PRO A 327 16.55 17.38 -14.67
N GLY A 328 15.83 17.81 -15.73
CA GLY A 328 15.46 19.21 -15.95
C GLY A 328 14.01 19.55 -15.61
N ARG A 329 13.15 18.55 -15.28
CA ARG A 329 11.73 18.74 -15.02
C ARG A 329 11.29 18.02 -13.74
N SER A 330 12.11 18.16 -12.71
CA SER A 330 11.86 17.57 -11.40
C SER A 330 12.57 18.35 -10.30
N GLY A 331 12.25 18.05 -9.06
CA GLY A 331 12.86 18.68 -7.91
C GLY A 331 12.59 17.94 -6.62
N THR A 332 13.25 18.39 -5.58
CA THR A 332 13.08 17.90 -4.21
C THR A 332 12.67 19.01 -3.28
N LEU A 333 11.84 18.68 -2.30
CA LEU A 333 11.33 19.57 -1.27
C LEU A 333 12.05 19.29 0.05
N HIS A 334 12.74 20.27 0.58
CA HIS A 334 13.54 20.16 1.80
C HIS A 334 13.06 21.11 2.89
N LEU A 335 13.03 20.62 4.13
CA LEU A 335 12.93 21.43 5.33
C LEU A 335 14.29 21.43 6.06
N GLY A 336 15.05 22.51 5.93
CA GLY A 336 16.46 22.50 6.30
C GLY A 336 17.23 21.46 5.48
N ASN A 337 17.86 20.49 6.14
CA ASN A 337 18.58 19.39 5.50
C ASN A 337 17.72 18.12 5.29
N ARG A 338 16.45 18.13 5.73
CA ARG A 338 15.57 16.94 5.61
C ARG A 338 14.86 16.96 4.27
N LEU A 339 15.03 15.91 3.48
CA LEU A 339 14.27 15.66 2.27
C LEU A 339 12.85 15.22 2.66
N LEU A 340 11.83 16.01 2.31
CA LEU A 340 10.44 15.68 2.61
C LEU A 340 9.70 15.04 1.44
N ALA A 341 9.98 15.47 0.22
CA ALA A 341 9.40 14.87 -0.97
C ALA A 341 10.28 15.08 -2.21
N ILE A 342 10.09 14.21 -3.19
CA ILE A 342 10.60 14.30 -4.55
C ILE A 342 9.41 14.44 -5.47
N PHE A 343 9.50 15.21 -6.54
CA PHE A 343 8.43 15.40 -7.51
C PHE A 343 8.97 15.65 -8.91
N GLY A 344 8.19 15.38 -9.92
CA GLY A 344 8.51 15.77 -11.31
C GLY A 344 8.07 14.76 -12.34
N GLU A 345 8.50 15.03 -13.59
CA GLU A 345 8.32 14.08 -14.66
C GLU A 345 9.23 12.87 -14.49
N LEU A 346 8.73 11.71 -14.86
CA LEU A 346 9.50 10.48 -14.86
C LEU A 346 10.43 10.43 -16.08
N HIS A 347 11.61 9.84 -15.90
CA HIS A 347 12.62 9.79 -16.94
C HIS A 347 12.14 8.93 -18.14
N PRO A 348 12.17 9.45 -19.39
CA PRO A 348 11.68 8.71 -20.56
C PRO A 348 12.32 7.35 -20.76
N GLY A 349 13.60 7.22 -20.42
CA GLY A 349 14.32 5.93 -20.47
C GLY A 349 13.77 4.90 -19.50
N VAL A 350 13.32 5.34 -18.30
CA VAL A 350 12.68 4.46 -17.30
C VAL A 350 11.30 4.04 -17.78
N LEU A 351 10.48 4.97 -18.30
CA LEU A 351 9.17 4.63 -18.89
C LEU A 351 9.31 3.63 -20.01
N LYS A 352 10.28 3.84 -20.93
CA LYS A 352 10.57 2.90 -22.02
C LYS A 352 10.97 1.52 -21.50
N ALA A 353 11.81 1.44 -20.46
CA ALA A 353 12.23 0.16 -19.87
C ALA A 353 11.06 -0.60 -19.18
N LEU A 354 10.03 0.13 -18.71
CA LEU A 354 8.79 -0.43 -18.16
C LEU A 354 7.69 -0.63 -19.21
N ALA A 355 8.00 -0.43 -20.52
CA ALA A 355 7.04 -0.47 -21.63
C ALA A 355 5.84 0.48 -21.43
N ALA A 356 6.06 1.59 -20.73
CA ALA A 356 5.04 2.59 -20.44
C ALA A 356 5.16 3.79 -21.39
N LYS A 357 3.99 4.36 -21.77
CA LYS A 357 3.88 5.56 -22.63
C LYS A 357 3.75 6.79 -21.74
N GLY A 358 4.56 7.81 -22.01
CA GLY A 358 4.52 9.08 -21.30
C GLY A 358 3.81 10.19 -22.10
N PRO A 359 3.72 11.40 -21.52
CA PRO A 359 4.35 11.79 -20.26
C PRO A 359 3.66 11.21 -19.04
N MET A 360 4.44 10.98 -17.98
CA MET A 360 3.97 10.64 -16.64
C MET A 360 4.73 11.48 -15.61
N THR A 361 4.01 11.97 -14.62
CA THR A 361 4.57 12.74 -13.52
C THR A 361 4.25 12.08 -12.18
N GLY A 362 5.14 12.23 -11.20
CA GLY A 362 4.90 11.60 -9.91
C GLY A 362 5.61 12.31 -8.77
N PHE A 363 5.26 11.91 -7.56
CA PHE A 363 5.92 12.34 -6.35
C PHE A 363 6.09 11.18 -5.35
N GLU A 364 7.07 11.32 -4.48
CA GLU A 364 7.34 10.43 -3.35
C GLU A 364 7.52 11.27 -2.08
N LEU A 365 6.70 11.04 -1.04
CA LEU A 365 6.71 11.79 0.22
C LEU A 365 7.17 10.89 1.36
N PHE A 366 8.12 11.37 2.15
CA PHE A 366 8.80 10.67 3.24
C PHE A 366 8.20 11.05 4.59
N PHE A 367 7.29 10.22 5.15
CA PHE A 367 6.65 10.50 6.44
C PHE A 367 7.64 10.56 7.61
N ASP A 368 8.69 9.73 7.57
CA ASP A 368 9.68 9.64 8.66
C ASP A 368 10.54 10.90 8.76
N ASN A 369 10.69 11.63 7.66
CA ASN A 369 11.48 12.86 7.61
C ASN A 369 10.68 14.10 8.06
N LEU A 370 9.37 13.96 8.26
CA LEU A 370 8.54 15.06 8.76
C LEU A 370 8.94 15.44 10.21
N PRO A 371 8.96 16.73 10.55
CA PRO A 371 9.24 17.13 11.92
C PRO A 371 8.20 16.54 12.87
N PRO A 372 8.59 16.21 14.12
CA PRO A 372 7.63 15.73 15.10
C PRO A 372 6.51 16.76 15.27
N HIS A 373 5.29 16.27 15.44
CA HIS A 373 4.15 17.15 15.73
C HIS A 373 4.43 17.81 17.09
N LYS A 374 4.59 19.12 17.08
CA LYS A 374 4.58 19.85 18.35
C LYS A 374 3.15 19.81 18.84
N ASP A 375 2.88 19.06 19.90
CA ASP A 375 1.65 19.20 20.66
C ASP A 375 1.62 20.61 21.22
N ARG A 376 0.99 21.51 20.48
CA ARG A 376 0.61 22.79 21.04
C ARG A 376 -0.53 22.49 22.00
N SER A 377 -0.25 22.56 23.28
CA SER A 377 -1.18 22.34 24.38
C SER A 377 -2.40 23.29 24.38
N GLY A 378 -2.46 24.20 23.45
CA GLY A 378 -3.60 25.08 23.18
C GLY A 378 -3.96 25.01 21.70
N LYS A 379 -5.20 24.68 21.39
CA LYS A 379 -5.76 24.73 20.03
C LYS A 379 -6.15 26.15 19.59
N SER A 380 -5.82 27.17 20.39
CA SER A 380 -6.12 28.57 20.06
C SER A 380 -5.25 29.01 18.88
N ARG A 381 -5.89 29.37 17.80
CA ARG A 381 -5.24 30.13 16.73
C ARG A 381 -4.97 31.54 17.26
N THR A 382 -3.88 32.17 16.81
CA THR A 382 -3.65 33.60 17.05
C THR A 382 -4.88 34.37 16.59
N LEU A 383 -5.30 35.34 17.39
CA LEU A 383 -6.39 36.25 17.00
C LEU A 383 -6.05 36.87 15.64
N LEU A 384 -6.97 36.84 14.72
CA LEU A 384 -6.81 37.52 13.44
C LEU A 384 -6.90 39.04 13.67
N HIS A 385 -5.86 39.72 13.27
CA HIS A 385 -5.81 41.19 13.24
C HIS A 385 -5.73 41.64 11.77
N PRO A 386 -6.87 41.76 11.06
CA PRO A 386 -6.84 42.25 9.70
C PRO A 386 -6.39 43.72 9.73
N SER A 387 -5.52 44.06 8.81
CA SER A 387 -5.11 45.47 8.65
C SER A 387 -6.32 46.30 8.14
N PRO A 388 -6.59 47.47 8.70
CA PRO A 388 -7.61 48.37 8.17
C PRO A 388 -7.15 49.12 6.90
N PHE A 389 -5.89 48.96 6.49
CA PHE A 389 -5.31 49.67 5.36
C PHE A 389 -5.31 48.76 4.11
N GLN A 390 -5.50 49.40 2.96
CA GLN A 390 -5.48 48.71 1.67
C GLN A 390 -4.06 48.25 1.31
N PRO A 391 -3.90 46.99 0.78
CA PRO A 391 -2.63 46.57 0.25
C PRO A 391 -2.28 47.30 -1.05
N VAL A 392 -0.99 47.40 -1.34
CA VAL A 392 -0.47 47.93 -2.60
C VAL A 392 0.29 46.83 -3.32
N GLU A 393 -0.02 46.63 -4.60
CA GLU A 393 0.69 45.68 -5.44
C GLU A 393 1.72 46.39 -6.31
N ARG A 394 2.89 45.80 -6.48
CA ARG A 394 3.97 46.27 -7.35
C ARG A 394 4.57 45.11 -8.12
N ASP A 395 4.68 45.33 -9.41
CA ASP A 395 5.24 44.32 -10.34
C ASP A 395 6.70 44.65 -10.65
N PHE A 396 7.53 43.61 -10.68
CA PHE A 396 8.94 43.71 -11.01
C PHE A 396 9.28 42.61 -12.01
N ALA A 397 10.02 42.93 -13.06
CA ALA A 397 10.57 41.95 -13.99
C ALA A 397 12.10 41.92 -13.87
N PHE A 398 12.67 40.79 -13.56
CA PHE A 398 14.11 40.62 -13.41
C PHE A 398 14.70 39.74 -14.50
N VAL A 399 15.74 40.22 -15.18
CA VAL A 399 16.53 39.42 -16.11
C VAL A 399 17.63 38.72 -15.34
N LEU A 400 17.66 37.39 -15.43
CA LEU A 400 18.50 36.51 -14.63
C LEU A 400 19.20 35.49 -15.54
N ASP A 401 20.27 34.90 -15.03
CA ASP A 401 20.80 33.66 -15.60
C ASP A 401 19.73 32.55 -15.63
N ARG A 402 19.65 31.81 -16.74
CA ARG A 402 18.66 30.76 -16.94
C ARG A 402 18.70 29.68 -15.83
N ALA A 403 19.87 29.37 -15.28
CA ALA A 403 20.07 28.41 -14.22
C ALA A 403 19.58 28.89 -12.85
N THR A 404 19.33 30.20 -12.66
CA THR A 404 18.90 30.73 -11.37
C THR A 404 17.51 30.25 -11.02
N LEU A 405 17.36 29.62 -9.84
CA LEU A 405 16.05 29.17 -9.37
C LEU A 405 15.14 30.36 -9.03
N VAL A 406 13.91 30.34 -9.53
CA VAL A 406 12.90 31.39 -9.27
C VAL A 406 12.60 31.54 -7.78
N GLU A 407 12.67 30.45 -7.00
CA GLU A 407 12.53 30.47 -5.53
C GLU A 407 13.53 31.43 -4.87
N LYS A 408 14.76 31.57 -5.40
CA LYS A 408 15.73 32.53 -4.86
C LYS A 408 15.28 33.96 -5.05
N VAL A 409 14.65 34.27 -6.19
CA VAL A 409 14.08 35.59 -6.49
C VAL A 409 12.96 35.91 -5.50
N MET A 410 12.00 35.00 -5.36
CA MET A 410 10.87 35.14 -4.45
C MET A 410 11.31 35.34 -3.00
N ARG A 411 12.29 34.53 -2.57
CA ARG A 411 12.85 34.61 -1.21
C ARG A 411 13.60 35.95 -0.97
N ALA A 412 14.37 36.40 -1.95
CA ALA A 412 15.05 37.70 -1.89
C ALA A 412 14.05 38.81 -1.75
N ALA A 413 12.99 38.87 -2.58
CA ALA A 413 11.94 39.85 -2.51
C ALA A 413 11.19 39.81 -1.18
N ARG A 414 10.78 38.63 -0.68
CA ARG A 414 10.12 38.48 0.64
C ARG A 414 11.00 38.94 1.80
N SER A 415 12.31 38.80 1.70
CA SER A 415 13.25 39.17 2.76
C SER A 415 13.63 40.65 2.76
N ALA A 416 13.28 41.41 1.72
CA ALA A 416 13.66 42.81 1.57
C ALA A 416 13.03 43.71 2.63
N ASP A 417 11.76 43.43 2.96
CA ASP A 417 11.06 44.10 4.06
C ASP A 417 10.06 43.16 4.71
N LYS A 418 10.39 42.62 5.90
CA LYS A 418 9.59 41.61 6.59
C LYS A 418 8.29 42.15 7.20
N THR A 419 8.14 43.45 7.29
CA THR A 419 6.98 44.09 7.90
C THR A 419 5.94 44.48 6.87
N LEU A 420 6.37 44.87 5.69
CA LEU A 420 5.49 45.37 4.64
C LEU A 420 5.22 44.35 3.55
N VAL A 421 6.21 43.51 3.17
CA VAL A 421 6.00 42.49 2.14
C VAL A 421 5.19 41.32 2.71
N SER A 422 3.93 41.22 2.32
CA SER A 422 3.01 40.17 2.77
C SER A 422 3.00 38.96 1.84
N ASP A 423 3.08 39.16 0.53
CA ASP A 423 3.14 38.09 -0.47
C ASP A 423 4.01 38.47 -1.66
N VAL A 424 4.50 37.39 -2.35
CA VAL A 424 5.27 37.52 -3.59
C VAL A 424 4.81 36.36 -4.50
N THR A 425 4.28 36.70 -5.66
CA THR A 425 3.76 35.76 -6.65
C THR A 425 4.52 35.91 -7.97
N VAL A 426 4.85 34.81 -8.64
CA VAL A 426 5.40 34.82 -9.99
C VAL A 426 4.24 34.71 -10.97
N PHE A 427 4.13 35.65 -11.90
CA PHE A 427 3.06 35.64 -12.88
C PHE A 427 3.53 35.46 -14.33
N ASP A 428 4.84 35.67 -14.62
CA ASP A 428 5.39 35.39 -15.93
C ASP A 428 6.85 34.96 -15.89
N VAL A 429 7.23 34.05 -16.80
CA VAL A 429 8.61 33.64 -17.05
C VAL A 429 8.87 33.62 -18.54
N TYR A 430 9.56 34.63 -19.03
CA TYR A 430 9.89 34.77 -20.43
C TYR A 430 11.29 34.28 -20.77
N GLN A 431 11.42 33.51 -21.84
CA GLN A 431 12.67 33.05 -22.44
C GLN A 431 12.61 33.33 -23.93
N GLY A 432 13.48 34.17 -24.44
CA GLY A 432 13.46 34.52 -25.84
C GLY A 432 14.72 35.23 -26.31
N ALA A 433 14.88 35.36 -27.61
CA ALA A 433 16.08 35.93 -28.23
C ALA A 433 16.39 37.37 -27.77
N SER A 434 15.35 38.11 -27.37
CA SER A 434 15.50 39.54 -26.96
C SER A 434 16.29 39.74 -25.68
N ILE A 435 16.41 38.70 -24.82
CA ILE A 435 17.13 38.76 -23.53
C ILE A 435 18.39 37.89 -23.47
N GLY A 436 18.69 37.18 -24.58
CA GLY A 436 19.82 36.25 -24.72
C GLY A 436 19.45 34.80 -24.38
N ALA A 437 20.14 33.85 -25.04
CA ALA A 437 19.84 32.42 -24.96
C ALA A 437 20.03 31.81 -23.55
N ASP A 438 20.96 32.35 -22.76
CA ASP A 438 21.31 31.88 -21.43
C ASP A 438 20.62 32.66 -20.32
N ARG A 439 19.69 33.55 -20.67
CA ARG A 439 18.94 34.39 -19.73
C ARG A 439 17.45 34.07 -19.75
N LYS A 440 16.79 34.41 -18.64
CA LYS A 440 15.33 34.44 -18.51
C LYS A 440 14.88 35.71 -17.79
N SER A 441 13.70 36.19 -18.14
CA SER A 441 13.02 37.24 -17.39
C SER A 441 11.97 36.61 -16.49
N VAL A 442 12.00 36.94 -15.21
CA VAL A 442 11.01 36.48 -14.23
C VAL A 442 10.24 37.69 -13.73
N ALA A 443 8.94 37.70 -13.96
CA ALA A 443 8.04 38.76 -13.48
C ALA A 443 7.37 38.30 -12.18
N ILE A 444 7.48 39.10 -11.16
CA ILE A 444 6.88 38.92 -9.83
C ILE A 444 5.96 40.06 -9.47
N SER A 445 4.84 39.76 -8.83
CA SER A 445 3.99 40.74 -8.14
C SER A 445 4.25 40.65 -6.67
N VAL A 446 4.50 41.77 -6.03
CA VAL A 446 4.78 41.92 -4.59
C VAL A 446 3.66 42.72 -3.94
N THR A 447 3.01 42.08 -2.94
CA THR A 447 1.96 42.72 -2.16
C THR A 447 2.56 43.37 -0.90
N LEU A 448 2.43 44.67 -0.78
CA LEU A 448 2.81 45.42 0.39
C LEU A 448 1.58 45.67 1.25
N GLN A 449 1.58 45.15 2.48
CA GLN A 449 0.47 45.31 3.44
C GLN A 449 0.88 46.25 4.57
N PRO A 450 0.42 47.49 4.55
CA PRO A 450 0.66 48.42 5.66
C PRO A 450 -0.13 47.99 6.91
N THR A 451 0.43 48.22 8.09
CA THR A 451 -0.18 47.85 9.38
C THR A 451 -0.51 49.05 10.28
N GLU A 452 0.18 50.16 10.10
CA GLU A 452 0.06 51.34 10.99
C GLU A 452 -0.56 52.55 10.30
N LYS A 453 -0.29 52.76 9.02
CA LYS A 453 -0.79 53.89 8.20
C LYS A 453 -0.80 53.54 6.73
N THR A 454 -1.54 54.26 5.91
CA THR A 454 -1.47 54.15 4.45
C THR A 454 -0.07 54.56 3.96
N LEU A 455 0.50 53.78 3.04
CA LEU A 455 1.82 54.07 2.47
C LEU A 455 1.76 55.28 1.53
N THR A 456 2.76 56.14 1.64
CA THR A 456 3.01 57.22 0.70
C THR A 456 3.81 56.71 -0.50
N ASP A 457 3.78 57.42 -1.63
CA ASP A 457 4.54 57.06 -2.84
C ASP A 457 6.04 56.94 -2.56
N ALA A 458 6.60 57.83 -1.71
CA ALA A 458 8.00 57.78 -1.31
C ALA A 458 8.34 56.50 -0.48
N GLU A 459 7.44 56.05 0.37
CA GLU A 459 7.62 54.80 1.13
C GLU A 459 7.53 53.59 0.26
N ILE A 460 6.62 53.58 -0.71
CA ILE A 460 6.48 52.51 -1.72
C ILE A 460 7.75 52.39 -2.56
N GLU A 461 8.28 53.55 -3.03
CA GLU A 461 9.51 53.59 -3.83
C GLU A 461 10.72 53.10 -3.03
N ALA A 462 10.86 53.49 -1.78
CA ALA A 462 11.93 53.05 -0.89
C ALA A 462 11.91 51.51 -0.66
N VAL A 463 10.71 50.92 -0.56
CA VAL A 463 10.58 49.46 -0.45
C VAL A 463 10.88 48.79 -1.78
N SER A 464 10.47 49.37 -2.90
CA SER A 464 10.76 48.90 -4.25
C SER A 464 12.28 48.83 -4.50
N GLU A 465 13.00 49.89 -4.14
CA GLU A 465 14.48 49.93 -4.22
C GLU A 465 15.11 48.81 -3.36
N LYS A 466 14.62 48.58 -2.13
CA LYS A 466 15.11 47.48 -1.27
C LYS A 466 14.88 46.11 -1.93
N ILE A 467 13.73 45.91 -2.57
CA ILE A 467 13.40 44.65 -3.26
C ILE A 467 14.38 44.44 -4.43
N VAL A 468 14.58 45.44 -5.27
CA VAL A 468 15.51 45.42 -6.40
C VAL A 468 16.93 45.11 -5.92
N ALA A 469 17.39 45.85 -4.90
CA ALA A 469 18.72 45.61 -4.34
C ALA A 469 18.89 44.21 -3.74
N ALA A 470 17.88 43.68 -3.05
CA ALA A 470 17.91 42.35 -2.44
C ALA A 470 17.94 41.25 -3.52
N VAL A 471 17.15 41.38 -4.57
CA VAL A 471 17.14 40.40 -5.69
C VAL A 471 18.47 40.48 -6.43
N ASN A 472 18.97 41.67 -6.77
CA ASN A 472 20.25 41.78 -7.43
C ASN A 472 21.40 41.16 -6.59
N LYS A 473 21.47 41.48 -5.31
CA LYS A 473 22.51 40.94 -4.39
C LYS A 473 22.47 39.44 -4.27
N GLN A 474 21.29 38.83 -4.23
CA GLN A 474 21.17 37.36 -3.99
C GLN A 474 21.18 36.53 -5.26
N THR A 475 20.83 37.08 -6.40
CA THR A 475 20.60 36.34 -7.66
C THR A 475 21.41 36.87 -8.83
N GLY A 476 22.01 38.06 -8.73
CA GLY A 476 22.60 38.78 -9.85
C GLY A 476 21.56 39.29 -10.86
N GLY A 477 20.27 39.27 -10.49
CA GLY A 477 19.18 39.71 -11.36
C GLY A 477 19.15 41.23 -11.54
N GLU A 478 18.97 41.66 -12.76
CA GLU A 478 18.83 43.09 -13.12
C GLU A 478 17.35 43.40 -13.41
N LEU A 479 16.87 44.53 -12.89
CA LEU A 479 15.51 45.00 -13.18
C LEU A 479 15.41 45.28 -14.69
N ARG A 480 14.40 44.71 -15.32
CA ARG A 480 14.10 44.98 -16.71
C ARG A 480 13.37 46.32 -16.83
N ALA A 481 13.95 47.21 -17.59
CA ALA A 481 13.34 48.51 -17.92
C ALA A 481 12.09 48.34 -18.78
#